data_e93be505354d332dbbaff991830658f1
#
_entry.id   e93be505354d332dbbaff991830658f1
#
_cell.length_a   1.000
_cell.length_b   1.000
_cell.length_c   1.000
_cell.angle_alpha   90.00
_cell.angle_beta   90.00
_cell.angle_gamma   90.00
#
_symmetry.space_group_name_H-M   'P 1'
#
loop_
_entity.id
_entity.type
_entity.pdbx_description
1 polymer ?
#
loop_
_entity_poly.entity_id
_entity_poly.type
_entity_poly.pdbx_seq_one_letter_code
_entity_poly.pdbx_strand_id
1 'polypeptide(L)'
;MRNYDSTNRQYSAYLSDKATSGTITPEVLDELSNNPQNDLTKVKRINAIIKKFINSDDIIGKADEAIDTNLNTDYKLSYREPKGGRNITKKFDEAKEFINDFNELINVEQLIHSSVSTTYREGNYVMYLRHDKGDYIVDFFPLGVVEVSNYEVGGNPYLLINMNELQSRLSNNYPKTKKRKPLFFENIAEEIKATYPEEVYQAYIKKEQYAKLDIRYSAIIRINNMNGKYGVSSILRALPSTILLKQFQKTDGVTSKVNSRRIIVQTMNKEFAGQEYNKDCFDLQAYNHTNLARAFASDTVLVTTNPSVKEVYFVESKVELTKPEIVTSYRSTALNALGIGFLSDASGSQSVSSASINVSQLMKTINKISEQLENVLYKWYKQILIDNGYDVSFAPKIDIIDSEQMEQELKNSLATLLFSTMNCSYETALGVVGVSIEDEVQKRKRENSLGYDEIFKPHGSQYTSSGKESNDNTGGRPSDSDNESKQGYDKERQKTL
;
A
#
# COMPACT_ATOMS: atom_id res chain seq x y z
N MET A 1 32.13 13.18 -10.38
CA MET A 1 30.92 13.19 -9.54
C MET A 1 29.94 14.20 -10.12
N ARG A 2 28.98 13.77 -10.91
CA ARG A 2 27.87 14.60 -11.38
C ARG A 2 26.76 14.45 -10.36
N ASN A 3 26.48 15.51 -9.61
CA ASN A 3 25.29 15.57 -8.76
C ASN A 3 24.06 15.54 -9.69
N TYR A 4 23.49 14.37 -9.88
CA TYR A 4 22.19 14.21 -10.52
C TYR A 4 21.14 14.67 -9.53
N ASP A 5 20.59 15.84 -9.80
CA ASP A 5 19.45 16.39 -9.08
C ASP A 5 18.16 15.69 -9.60
N SER A 6 18.03 14.39 -9.29
CA SER A 6 16.86 13.58 -9.67
C SER A 6 15.56 14.12 -9.05
N THR A 7 15.67 14.90 -7.98
CA THR A 7 14.56 15.53 -7.29
C THR A 7 13.82 16.56 -8.14
N ASN A 8 14.50 17.25 -9.07
CA ASN A 8 13.86 18.27 -9.90
C ASN A 8 12.99 17.69 -11.02
N ARG A 9 13.22 16.46 -11.45
CA ARG A 9 12.52 15.83 -12.58
C ARG A 9 11.17 15.22 -12.20
N GLN A 10 10.97 14.89 -10.94
CA GLN A 10 9.70 14.40 -10.42
C GLN A 10 8.75 15.53 -9.97
N TYR A 11 9.25 16.75 -9.84
CA TYR A 11 8.50 17.85 -9.22
C TYR A 11 7.25 18.28 -10.01
N SER A 12 7.25 18.15 -11.33
CA SER A 12 6.08 18.45 -12.18
C SER A 12 4.95 17.41 -12.04
N ALA A 13 5.27 16.20 -11.59
CA ALA A 13 4.31 15.11 -11.41
C ALA A 13 3.46 15.23 -10.14
N TYR A 14 3.95 15.93 -9.11
CA TYR A 14 3.26 16.09 -7.82
C TYR A 14 2.30 17.28 -7.74
N LEU A 15 1.90 17.85 -8.87
CA LEU A 15 0.90 18.92 -8.89
C LEU A 15 -0.45 18.38 -8.41
N SER A 16 -0.81 18.75 -7.19
CA SER A 16 -2.02 18.27 -6.51
C SER A 16 -3.29 18.65 -7.28
N ASP A 17 -4.17 17.68 -7.45
CA ASP A 17 -5.55 17.96 -7.85
C ASP A 17 -6.21 18.85 -6.78
N LYS A 18 -6.97 19.87 -7.21
CA LYS A 18 -7.74 20.71 -6.30
C LYS A 18 -8.71 19.80 -5.54
N ALA A 19 -8.60 19.80 -4.22
CA ALA A 19 -9.49 19.04 -3.36
C ALA A 19 -10.96 19.42 -3.65
N THR A 20 -11.78 18.43 -3.91
CA THR A 20 -13.22 18.60 -4.08
C THR A 20 -13.82 19.05 -2.75
N SER A 21 -14.29 20.30 -2.67
CA SER A 21 -14.82 20.92 -1.46
C SER A 21 -16.31 20.61 -1.21
N GLY A 22 -16.80 19.44 -1.65
CA GLY A 22 -18.19 19.02 -1.46
C GLY A 22 -18.36 17.97 -0.34
N THR A 23 -19.55 17.91 0.26
CA THR A 23 -19.93 16.81 1.15
C THR A 23 -20.02 15.53 0.30
N ILE A 24 -19.26 14.51 0.68
CA ILE A 24 -19.27 13.22 -0.01
C ILE A 24 -20.38 12.38 0.62
N THR A 25 -21.37 12.00 -0.19
CA THR A 25 -22.47 11.14 0.22
C THR A 25 -22.46 9.82 -0.49
N PRO A 26 -23.13 8.77 0.01
CA PRO A 26 -23.22 7.48 -0.68
C PRO A 26 -23.76 7.59 -2.10
N GLU A 27 -24.75 8.45 -2.35
CA GLU A 27 -25.36 8.63 -3.68
C GLU A 27 -24.34 9.18 -4.70
N VAL A 28 -23.46 10.08 -4.27
CA VAL A 28 -22.36 10.59 -5.11
C VAL A 28 -21.39 9.46 -5.48
N LEU A 29 -21.14 8.53 -4.54
CA LEU A 29 -20.29 7.36 -4.83
C LEU A 29 -20.98 6.39 -5.79
N ASP A 30 -22.28 6.16 -5.67
CA ASP A 30 -23.04 5.29 -6.59
C ASP A 30 -23.01 5.85 -8.01
N GLU A 31 -23.16 7.16 -8.19
CA GLU A 31 -23.02 7.84 -9.48
C GLU A 31 -21.59 7.67 -10.06
N LEU A 32 -20.57 7.85 -9.23
CA LEU A 32 -19.17 7.71 -9.63
C LEU A 32 -18.81 6.26 -9.94
N SER A 33 -19.42 5.30 -9.26
CA SER A 33 -19.15 3.86 -9.44
C SER A 33 -19.80 3.29 -10.70
N ASN A 34 -20.70 4.04 -11.35
CA ASN A 34 -21.32 3.61 -12.59
C ASN A 34 -20.36 3.78 -13.78
N ASN A 35 -19.72 2.67 -14.18
CA ASN A 35 -18.79 2.56 -15.32
C ASN A 35 -17.65 3.61 -15.32
N PRO A 36 -16.89 3.74 -14.22
CA PRO A 36 -15.83 4.76 -14.11
C PRO A 36 -14.64 4.48 -15.04
N GLN A 37 -14.43 3.23 -15.46
CA GLN A 37 -13.27 2.80 -16.23
C GLN A 37 -13.14 3.47 -17.60
N ASN A 38 -14.22 4.05 -18.11
CA ASN A 38 -14.23 4.75 -19.41
C ASN A 38 -14.30 6.28 -19.28
N ASP A 39 -14.39 6.80 -18.07
CA ASP A 39 -14.54 8.23 -17.78
C ASP A 39 -13.39 8.75 -16.89
N LEU A 40 -12.45 9.46 -17.51
CA LEU A 40 -11.32 10.06 -16.80
C LEU A 40 -11.76 11.01 -15.68
N THR A 41 -12.86 11.75 -15.87
CA THR A 41 -13.35 12.70 -14.88
C THR A 41 -13.85 12.00 -13.63
N LYS A 42 -14.57 10.88 -13.80
CA LYS A 42 -15.02 10.04 -12.68
C LYS A 42 -13.82 9.45 -11.93
N VAL A 43 -12.85 8.89 -12.64
CA VAL A 43 -11.63 8.31 -12.02
C VAL A 43 -10.87 9.37 -11.22
N LYS A 44 -10.65 10.56 -11.79
CA LYS A 44 -9.99 11.67 -11.07
C LYS A 44 -10.74 12.06 -9.81
N ARG A 45 -12.07 12.12 -9.84
CA ARG A 45 -12.90 12.44 -8.69
C ARG A 45 -12.85 11.34 -7.63
N ILE A 46 -12.87 10.08 -8.04
CA ILE A 46 -12.68 8.92 -7.14
C ILE A 46 -11.31 9.02 -6.45
N ASN A 47 -10.24 9.25 -7.20
CA ASN A 47 -8.89 9.35 -6.67
C ASN A 47 -8.74 10.51 -5.68
N ALA A 48 -9.36 11.66 -5.95
CA ALA A 48 -9.37 12.80 -5.03
C ALA A 48 -10.10 12.46 -3.71
N ILE A 49 -11.21 11.71 -3.79
CA ILE A 49 -11.94 11.22 -2.62
C ILE A 49 -11.07 10.25 -1.82
N ILE A 50 -10.47 9.26 -2.48
CA ILE A 50 -9.59 8.26 -1.83
C ILE A 50 -8.43 8.94 -1.11
N LYS A 51 -7.73 9.87 -1.75
CA LYS A 51 -6.63 10.64 -1.13
C LYS A 51 -7.09 11.38 0.13
N LYS A 52 -8.29 11.96 0.10
CA LYS A 52 -8.86 12.60 1.28
C LYS A 52 -9.11 11.60 2.42
N PHE A 53 -9.63 10.41 2.10
CA PHE A 53 -9.91 9.39 3.10
C PHE A 53 -8.64 8.74 3.64
N ILE A 54 -7.63 8.46 2.83
CA ILE A 54 -6.31 7.98 3.30
C ILE A 54 -5.77 8.89 4.41
N ASN A 55 -5.86 10.22 4.23
CA ASN A 55 -5.36 11.19 5.20
C ASN A 55 -6.28 11.43 6.41
N SER A 56 -7.55 11.04 6.35
CA SER A 56 -8.56 11.44 7.36
C SER A 56 -9.32 10.28 7.98
N ASP A 57 -9.09 9.06 7.55
CA ASP A 57 -9.82 7.88 8.00
C ASP A 57 -8.87 6.83 8.57
N ASP A 58 -9.22 6.28 9.73
CA ASP A 58 -8.41 5.30 10.44
C ASP A 58 -8.36 3.94 9.74
N ILE A 59 -9.47 3.51 9.10
CA ILE A 59 -9.56 2.21 8.42
C ILE A 59 -8.81 2.24 7.10
N ILE A 60 -9.11 3.24 6.26
CA ILE A 60 -8.51 3.37 4.93
C ILE A 60 -7.03 3.72 5.04
N GLY A 61 -6.68 4.61 5.98
CA GLY A 61 -5.29 4.96 6.25
C GLY A 61 -4.46 3.76 6.72
N LYS A 62 -5.02 2.91 7.60
CA LYS A 62 -4.35 1.68 8.03
C LYS A 62 -4.18 0.65 6.92
N ALA A 63 -5.14 0.51 6.01
CA ALA A 63 -4.99 -0.36 4.85
C ALA A 63 -3.87 0.11 3.91
N ASP A 64 -3.77 1.41 3.70
CA ASP A 64 -2.72 2.03 2.89
C ASP A 64 -1.34 1.85 3.54
N GLU A 65 -1.22 2.12 4.84
CA GLU A 65 -0.01 1.92 5.63
C GLU A 65 0.43 0.44 5.64
N ALA A 66 -0.52 -0.49 5.75
CA ALA A 66 -0.22 -1.92 5.75
C ALA A 66 0.41 -2.38 4.42
N ILE A 67 -0.04 -1.82 3.29
CA ILE A 67 0.56 -2.12 1.99
C ILE A 67 1.94 -1.51 1.87
N ASP A 68 2.06 -0.23 2.20
CA ASP A 68 3.32 0.51 2.10
C ASP A 68 4.44 -0.13 2.95
N THR A 69 4.07 -0.69 4.12
CA THR A 69 5.01 -1.31 5.06
C THR A 69 5.37 -2.76 4.71
N ASN A 70 4.43 -3.52 4.14
CA ASN A 70 4.63 -4.95 3.87
C ASN A 70 4.99 -5.27 2.41
N LEU A 71 5.16 -4.24 1.58
CA LEU A 71 5.58 -4.42 0.20
C LEU A 71 7.04 -4.88 0.13
N ASN A 72 7.26 -6.03 -0.51
CA ASN A 72 8.61 -6.46 -0.83
C ASN A 72 9.06 -5.83 -2.15
N THR A 73 10.24 -5.23 -2.14
CA THR A 73 10.85 -4.58 -3.31
C THR A 73 12.01 -5.37 -3.89
N ASP A 74 12.36 -6.50 -3.27
CA ASP A 74 13.42 -7.37 -3.76
C ASP A 74 13.02 -8.01 -5.09
N TYR A 75 13.99 -8.18 -5.97
CA TYR A 75 13.76 -8.79 -7.26
C TYR A 75 14.94 -9.70 -7.67
N LYS A 76 14.68 -10.61 -8.58
CA LYS A 76 15.68 -11.50 -9.19
C LYS A 76 15.68 -11.35 -10.70
N LEU A 77 16.85 -11.40 -11.31
CA LEU A 77 17.02 -11.42 -12.75
C LEU A 77 17.38 -12.85 -13.20
N SER A 78 16.55 -13.40 -14.08
CA SER A 78 16.76 -14.70 -14.67
C SER A 78 17.22 -14.56 -16.12
N TYR A 79 18.45 -14.90 -16.37
CA TYR A 79 19.06 -14.86 -17.71
C TYR A 79 18.99 -16.22 -18.39
N ARG A 80 18.76 -16.19 -19.69
CA ARG A 80 18.88 -17.39 -20.50
C ARG A 80 20.29 -17.48 -21.08
N GLU A 81 21.05 -18.49 -20.70
CA GLU A 81 22.40 -18.67 -21.22
C GLU A 81 22.42 -18.77 -22.75
N PRO A 82 23.26 -17.98 -23.42
CA PRO A 82 23.36 -18.05 -24.87
C PRO A 82 24.08 -19.31 -25.31
N LYS A 83 23.52 -19.97 -26.33
CA LYS A 83 24.17 -21.07 -26.98
C LYS A 83 25.16 -20.52 -28.03
N GLY A 84 26.48 -20.47 -27.74
CA GLY A 84 27.43 -19.93 -28.69
C GLY A 84 28.88 -19.95 -28.24
N GLY A 85 29.77 -19.46 -29.11
CA GLY A 85 31.22 -19.43 -28.83
C GLY A 85 31.62 -18.24 -27.93
N ARG A 86 32.91 -18.19 -27.56
CA ARG A 86 33.51 -17.24 -26.60
C ARG A 86 33.15 -15.75 -26.86
N ASN A 87 32.97 -15.34 -28.11
CA ASN A 87 32.60 -13.95 -28.43
C ASN A 87 31.14 -13.62 -28.05
N ILE A 88 30.24 -14.61 -28.13
CA ILE A 88 28.85 -14.43 -27.73
C ILE A 88 28.73 -14.34 -26.22
N THR A 89 29.49 -15.19 -25.50
CA THR A 89 29.55 -15.11 -24.04
C THR A 89 30.07 -13.78 -23.55
N LYS A 90 31.11 -13.21 -24.18
CA LYS A 90 31.65 -11.90 -23.82
C LYS A 90 30.59 -10.78 -24.01
N LYS A 91 29.89 -10.79 -25.16
CA LYS A 91 28.80 -9.80 -25.41
C LYS A 91 27.62 -9.98 -24.46
N PHE A 92 27.36 -11.20 -24.04
CA PHE A 92 26.33 -11.50 -23.04
C PHE A 92 26.71 -10.92 -21.67
N ASP A 93 27.97 -11.11 -21.24
CA ASP A 93 28.46 -10.55 -19.99
C ASP A 93 28.42 -9.01 -19.98
N GLU A 94 28.83 -8.37 -21.11
CA GLU A 94 28.70 -6.92 -21.30
C GLU A 94 27.25 -6.46 -21.24
N ALA A 95 26.31 -7.19 -21.84
CA ALA A 95 24.87 -6.87 -21.77
C ALA A 95 24.30 -7.06 -20.37
N LYS A 96 24.78 -8.08 -19.61
CA LYS A 96 24.37 -8.31 -18.23
C LYS A 96 24.82 -7.16 -17.32
N GLU A 97 26.06 -6.69 -17.45
CA GLU A 97 26.57 -5.54 -16.72
C GLU A 97 25.79 -4.27 -17.06
N PHE A 98 25.53 -4.03 -18.34
CA PHE A 98 24.72 -2.88 -18.80
C PHE A 98 23.30 -2.89 -18.20
N ILE A 99 22.64 -4.04 -18.08
CA ILE A 99 21.31 -4.15 -17.48
C ILE A 99 21.37 -3.88 -15.97
N ASN A 100 22.41 -4.35 -15.28
CA ASN A 100 22.60 -4.07 -13.87
C ASN A 100 22.79 -2.56 -13.64
N ASP A 101 23.64 -1.91 -14.43
CA ASP A 101 23.83 -0.45 -14.38
C ASP A 101 22.53 0.31 -14.67
N PHE A 102 21.74 -0.18 -15.63
CA PHE A 102 20.42 0.38 -15.92
C PHE A 102 19.47 0.26 -14.72
N ASN A 103 19.44 -0.89 -14.06
CA ASN A 103 18.57 -1.10 -12.89
C ASN A 103 18.96 -0.19 -11.72
N GLU A 104 20.26 0.01 -11.48
CA GLU A 104 20.74 0.94 -10.48
C GLU A 104 20.38 2.39 -10.85
N LEU A 105 20.52 2.75 -12.14
CA LEU A 105 20.23 4.10 -12.63
C LEU A 105 18.76 4.49 -12.46
N ILE A 106 17.83 3.57 -12.79
CA ILE A 106 16.38 3.82 -12.64
C ILE A 106 15.86 3.56 -11.23
N ASN A 107 16.69 3.00 -10.34
CA ASN A 107 16.33 2.58 -8.99
C ASN A 107 15.07 1.69 -8.98
N VAL A 108 15.25 0.45 -9.43
CA VAL A 108 14.14 -0.52 -9.62
C VAL A 108 13.36 -0.74 -8.34
N GLU A 109 14.01 -0.83 -7.17
CA GLU A 109 13.34 -1.01 -5.88
C GLU A 109 12.36 0.14 -5.58
N GLN A 110 12.81 1.39 -5.77
CA GLN A 110 11.96 2.56 -5.62
C GLN A 110 10.83 2.60 -6.67
N LEU A 111 11.10 2.13 -7.88
CA LEU A 111 10.09 2.03 -8.94
C LEU A 111 9.03 0.99 -8.58
N ILE A 112 9.41 -0.17 -8.04
CA ILE A 112 8.48 -1.19 -7.53
C ILE A 112 7.60 -0.58 -6.45
N HIS A 113 8.20 0.04 -5.44
CA HIS A 113 7.46 0.66 -4.34
C HIS A 113 6.46 1.72 -4.85
N SER A 114 6.92 2.64 -5.67
CA SER A 114 6.09 3.74 -6.19
C SER A 114 4.96 3.24 -7.08
N SER A 115 5.24 2.26 -7.95
CA SER A 115 4.25 1.73 -8.89
C SER A 115 3.15 0.96 -8.17
N VAL A 116 3.49 0.13 -7.19
CA VAL A 116 2.52 -0.66 -6.44
C VAL A 116 1.66 0.23 -5.54
N SER A 117 2.29 1.07 -4.71
CA SER A 117 1.58 1.97 -3.80
C SER A 117 0.65 2.93 -4.56
N THR A 118 1.13 3.54 -5.65
CA THR A 118 0.30 4.47 -6.44
C THR A 118 -0.82 3.73 -7.18
N THR A 119 -0.54 2.56 -7.77
CA THR A 119 -1.58 1.79 -8.46
C THR A 119 -2.67 1.32 -7.50
N TYR A 120 -2.31 0.92 -6.29
CA TYR A 120 -3.30 0.58 -5.28
C TYR A 120 -4.18 1.77 -4.90
N ARG A 121 -3.57 2.96 -4.68
CA ARG A 121 -4.26 4.21 -4.31
C ARG A 121 -5.10 4.79 -5.45
N GLU A 122 -4.59 4.81 -6.67
CA GLU A 122 -5.19 5.52 -7.80
C GLU A 122 -5.79 4.61 -8.88
N GLY A 123 -5.54 3.31 -8.80
CA GLY A 123 -5.96 2.34 -9.81
C GLY A 123 -5.09 2.30 -11.06
N ASN A 124 -4.20 3.28 -11.25
CA ASN A 124 -3.37 3.45 -12.43
C ASN A 124 -1.99 3.97 -12.06
N TYR A 125 -0.99 3.51 -12.80
CA TYR A 125 0.36 4.08 -12.77
C TYR A 125 0.86 4.23 -14.20
N VAL A 126 1.10 5.47 -14.63
CA VAL A 126 1.54 5.79 -15.99
C VAL A 126 3.00 6.18 -15.95
N MET A 127 3.82 5.52 -16.76
CA MET A 127 5.25 5.75 -16.79
C MET A 127 5.79 5.79 -18.22
N TYR A 128 6.91 6.48 -18.38
CA TYR A 128 7.63 6.61 -19.63
C TYR A 128 9.13 6.49 -19.38
N LEU A 129 9.79 5.63 -20.14
CA LEU A 129 11.24 5.50 -20.10
C LEU A 129 11.85 6.52 -21.08
N ARG A 130 12.39 7.60 -20.53
CA ARG A 130 13.04 8.66 -21.31
C ARG A 130 14.53 8.40 -21.41
N HIS A 131 15.06 8.51 -22.62
CA HIS A 131 16.49 8.51 -22.89
C HIS A 131 16.99 9.95 -22.98
N ASP A 132 17.93 10.34 -22.14
CA ASP A 132 18.52 11.69 -22.10
C ASP A 132 20.04 11.58 -22.00
N LYS A 133 20.75 11.95 -23.09
CA LYS A 133 22.22 12.06 -23.17
C LYS A 133 23.00 10.80 -22.73
N GLY A 134 22.46 9.63 -23.01
CA GLY A 134 23.07 8.34 -22.65
C GLY A 134 22.57 7.74 -21.33
N ASP A 135 21.76 8.48 -20.58
CA ASP A 135 21.15 7.99 -19.36
C ASP A 135 19.65 7.67 -19.58
N TYR A 136 19.12 6.72 -18.82
CA TYR A 136 17.72 6.38 -18.83
C TYR A 136 17.04 6.89 -17.56
N ILE A 137 15.82 7.43 -17.71
CA ILE A 137 15.05 8.02 -16.62
C ILE A 137 13.61 7.55 -16.75
N VAL A 138 13.01 7.10 -15.66
CA VAL A 138 11.59 6.77 -15.63
C VAL A 138 10.81 7.99 -15.16
N ASP A 139 10.03 8.56 -16.08
CA ASP A 139 9.11 9.67 -15.80
C ASP A 139 7.74 9.10 -15.39
N PHE A 140 7.15 9.64 -14.34
CA PHE A 140 5.79 9.34 -13.90
C PHE A 140 4.84 10.45 -14.35
N PHE A 141 3.70 10.08 -14.92
CA PHE A 141 2.67 11.03 -15.34
C PHE A 141 1.36 10.81 -14.58
N PRO A 142 0.83 11.83 -13.89
CA PRO A 142 -0.44 11.71 -13.21
C PRO A 142 -1.60 11.62 -14.19
N LEU A 143 -2.62 10.85 -13.84
CA LEU A 143 -3.88 10.83 -14.57
C LEU A 143 -4.47 12.25 -14.64
N GLY A 144 -4.93 12.63 -15.85
CA GLY A 144 -5.43 13.96 -16.11
C GLY A 144 -4.48 14.79 -16.97
N VAL A 145 -3.17 14.63 -16.80
CA VAL A 145 -2.20 15.05 -17.81
C VAL A 145 -2.15 14.02 -18.93
N VAL A 146 -2.29 12.73 -18.58
CA VAL A 146 -2.29 11.64 -19.56
C VAL A 146 -3.71 11.12 -19.78
N GLU A 147 -4.07 10.95 -21.04
CA GLU A 147 -5.27 10.26 -21.49
C GLU A 147 -4.89 8.96 -22.18
N VAL A 148 -5.67 7.91 -21.92
CA VAL A 148 -5.46 6.58 -22.50
C VAL A 148 -6.29 6.46 -23.77
N SER A 149 -5.63 6.06 -24.88
CA SER A 149 -6.28 5.85 -26.17
C SER A 149 -7.21 4.61 -26.15
N ASN A 150 -8.12 4.55 -27.14
CA ASN A 150 -8.91 3.33 -27.41
C ASN A 150 -8.11 2.24 -28.15
N TYR A 151 -6.93 2.59 -28.67
CA TYR A 151 -6.09 1.68 -29.45
C TYR A 151 -4.98 1.12 -28.60
N GLU A 152 -4.80 -0.18 -28.66
CA GLU A 152 -3.79 -0.94 -27.93
C GLU A 152 -2.93 -1.76 -28.88
N VAL A 153 -1.66 -1.92 -28.53
CA VAL A 153 -0.74 -2.83 -29.21
C VAL A 153 -0.18 -3.81 -28.19
N GLY A 154 -0.51 -5.08 -28.35
CA GLY A 154 -0.07 -6.12 -27.42
C GLY A 154 -0.52 -5.89 -25.97
N GLY A 155 -1.74 -5.36 -25.77
CA GLY A 155 -2.28 -5.05 -24.44
C GLY A 155 -1.77 -3.73 -23.83
N ASN A 156 -0.89 -3.00 -24.52
CA ASN A 156 -0.41 -1.69 -24.08
C ASN A 156 -1.10 -0.59 -24.91
N PRO A 157 -1.90 0.31 -24.29
CA PRO A 157 -2.56 1.38 -25.01
C PRO A 157 -1.59 2.52 -25.35
N TYR A 158 -1.93 3.29 -26.38
CA TYR A 158 -1.25 4.55 -26.63
C TYR A 158 -1.58 5.56 -25.53
N LEU A 159 -0.57 6.27 -25.07
CA LEU A 159 -0.69 7.31 -24.06
C LEU A 159 -0.56 8.68 -24.74
N LEU A 160 -1.49 9.56 -24.42
CA LEU A 160 -1.62 10.91 -24.99
C LEU A 160 -1.47 11.93 -23.86
N ILE A 161 -0.49 12.82 -23.96
CA ILE A 161 -0.36 13.92 -22.99
C ILE A 161 -1.24 15.08 -23.45
N ASN A 162 -2.16 15.50 -22.59
CA ASN A 162 -2.99 16.69 -22.81
C ASN A 162 -2.17 17.95 -22.55
N MET A 163 -1.80 18.64 -23.61
CA MET A 163 -0.92 19.81 -23.55
C MET A 163 -1.54 21.00 -22.81
N ASN A 164 -2.87 21.16 -22.89
CA ASN A 164 -3.57 22.24 -22.18
C ASN A 164 -3.54 22.02 -20.67
N GLU A 165 -3.79 20.79 -20.23
CA GLU A 165 -3.74 20.43 -18.80
C GLU A 165 -2.32 20.53 -18.25
N LEU A 166 -1.32 20.04 -19.03
CA LEU A 166 0.08 20.16 -18.67
C LEU A 166 0.51 21.62 -18.49
N GLN A 167 0.22 22.48 -19.47
CA GLN A 167 0.56 23.91 -19.39
C GLN A 167 -0.16 24.61 -18.22
N SER A 168 -1.43 24.25 -17.97
CA SER A 168 -2.19 24.78 -16.83
C SER A 168 -1.51 24.44 -15.50
N ARG A 169 -1.04 23.21 -15.34
CA ARG A 169 -0.33 22.77 -14.13
C ARG A 169 1.03 23.43 -13.98
N LEU A 170 1.82 23.46 -15.06
CA LEU A 170 3.12 24.10 -15.05
C LEU A 170 3.02 25.60 -14.78
N SER A 171 2.01 26.29 -15.34
CA SER A 171 1.80 27.72 -15.12
C SER A 171 1.61 28.10 -13.66
N ASN A 172 1.14 27.18 -12.82
CA ASN A 172 1.03 27.41 -11.38
C ASN A 172 2.39 27.49 -10.66
N ASN A 173 3.46 26.93 -11.27
CA ASN A 173 4.83 26.99 -10.73
C ASN A 173 5.49 28.33 -10.99
N TYR A 174 4.92 29.14 -11.92
CA TYR A 174 5.47 30.45 -12.27
C TYR A 174 4.77 31.57 -11.53
N PRO A 175 5.52 32.48 -10.89
CA PRO A 175 4.93 33.57 -10.17
C PRO A 175 4.19 34.54 -11.12
N LYS A 176 2.92 34.82 -10.80
CA LYS A 176 2.08 35.76 -11.55
C LYS A 176 2.57 37.22 -11.49
N THR A 177 3.55 37.53 -10.64
CA THR A 177 4.10 38.87 -10.47
C THR A 177 5.57 38.90 -10.89
N LYS A 178 5.94 39.90 -11.72
CA LYS A 178 7.31 40.11 -12.24
C LYS A 178 8.40 40.31 -11.15
N LYS A 179 8.02 40.38 -9.86
CA LYS A 179 8.96 40.61 -8.74
C LYS A 179 9.63 39.34 -8.20
N ARG A 180 9.17 38.15 -8.55
CA ARG A 180 9.80 36.87 -8.15
C ARG A 180 10.33 36.18 -9.38
N LYS A 181 11.62 35.84 -9.38
CA LYS A 181 12.22 34.99 -10.43
C LYS A 181 11.73 33.55 -10.25
N PRO A 182 11.47 32.80 -11.33
CA PRO A 182 11.22 31.35 -11.24
C PRO A 182 12.43 30.65 -10.61
N LEU A 183 12.20 29.58 -9.87
CA LEU A 183 13.25 28.91 -9.07
C LEU A 183 14.26 28.16 -9.95
N PHE A 184 13.83 27.55 -11.06
CA PHE A 184 14.66 26.63 -11.82
C PHE A 184 14.70 26.91 -13.34
N PHE A 185 13.58 27.30 -13.96
CA PHE A 185 13.50 27.54 -15.40
C PHE A 185 12.96 28.95 -15.67
N GLU A 186 13.44 29.59 -16.71
CA GLU A 186 13.00 30.95 -17.04
C GLU A 186 11.56 30.98 -17.59
N ASN A 187 11.17 29.93 -18.29
CA ASN A 187 9.84 29.82 -18.90
C ASN A 187 9.37 28.36 -19.04
N ILE A 188 8.08 28.17 -19.28
CA ILE A 188 7.46 26.85 -19.44
C ILE A 188 8.08 26.04 -20.59
N ALA A 189 8.51 26.69 -21.66
CA ALA A 189 9.12 25.99 -22.80
C ALA A 189 10.46 25.35 -22.44
N GLU A 190 11.28 26.02 -21.63
CA GLU A 190 12.52 25.47 -21.11
C GLU A 190 12.29 24.33 -20.13
N GLU A 191 11.28 24.48 -19.25
CA GLU A 191 10.89 23.41 -18.32
C GLU A 191 10.44 22.16 -19.10
N ILE A 192 9.56 22.31 -20.09
CA ILE A 192 9.11 21.19 -20.92
C ILE A 192 10.28 20.54 -21.67
N LYS A 193 11.18 21.34 -22.24
CA LYS A 193 12.34 20.83 -22.97
C LYS A 193 13.29 20.05 -22.07
N ALA A 194 13.46 20.48 -20.82
CA ALA A 194 14.42 19.87 -19.89
C ALA A 194 13.86 18.65 -19.16
N THR A 195 12.54 18.61 -18.90
CA THR A 195 11.92 17.64 -17.98
C THR A 195 11.00 16.65 -18.65
N TYR A 196 10.53 16.91 -19.88
CA TYR A 196 9.60 16.04 -20.59
C TYR A 196 10.25 15.36 -21.80
N PRO A 197 9.65 14.27 -22.34
CA PRO A 197 10.09 13.65 -23.58
C PRO A 197 10.07 14.61 -24.75
N GLU A 198 10.91 14.35 -25.75
CA GLU A 198 11.03 15.18 -26.95
C GLU A 198 9.69 15.32 -27.70
N GLU A 199 8.86 14.27 -27.73
CA GLU A 199 7.53 14.28 -28.36
C GLU A 199 6.62 15.34 -27.74
N VAL A 200 6.74 15.54 -26.41
CA VAL A 200 5.96 16.56 -25.68
C VAL A 200 6.44 17.95 -26.04
N TYR A 201 7.76 18.14 -26.13
CA TYR A 201 8.33 19.43 -26.55
C TYR A 201 7.97 19.79 -27.98
N GLN A 202 8.00 18.83 -28.90
CA GLN A 202 7.60 19.02 -30.28
C GLN A 202 6.12 19.37 -30.41
N ALA A 203 5.23 18.68 -29.66
CA ALA A 203 3.81 19.00 -29.61
C ALA A 203 3.56 20.41 -29.04
N TYR A 204 4.35 20.82 -28.05
CA TYR A 204 4.29 22.18 -27.49
C TYR A 204 4.62 23.24 -28.51
N ILE A 205 5.72 23.07 -29.26
CA ILE A 205 6.12 24.03 -30.34
C ILE A 205 5.07 24.10 -31.41
N LYS A 206 4.52 22.96 -31.87
CA LYS A 206 3.49 22.88 -32.91
C LYS A 206 2.12 23.31 -32.42
N LYS A 207 1.94 23.57 -31.12
CA LYS A 207 0.66 23.89 -30.46
C LYS A 207 -0.41 22.83 -30.68
N GLU A 208 0.00 21.56 -30.67
CA GLU A 208 -0.89 20.43 -30.76
C GLU A 208 -1.63 20.26 -29.42
N GLN A 209 -2.88 19.78 -29.45
CA GLN A 209 -3.67 19.53 -28.25
C GLN A 209 -3.14 18.33 -27.47
N TYR A 210 -2.64 17.32 -28.17
CA TYR A 210 -2.13 16.08 -27.57
C TYR A 210 -0.75 15.76 -28.09
N ALA A 211 0.15 15.36 -27.18
CA ALA A 211 1.42 14.74 -27.53
C ALA A 211 1.27 13.23 -27.42
N LYS A 212 1.54 12.50 -28.50
CA LYS A 212 1.51 11.02 -28.51
C LYS A 212 2.86 10.49 -28.06
N LEU A 213 2.88 9.77 -26.93
CA LEU A 213 4.09 9.13 -26.43
C LEU A 213 4.43 7.87 -27.26
N ASP A 214 5.73 7.60 -27.41
CA ASP A 214 6.18 6.39 -28.09
C ASP A 214 5.79 5.15 -27.27
N ILE A 215 5.07 4.23 -27.92
CA ILE A 215 4.55 3.02 -27.28
C ILE A 215 5.67 2.08 -26.83
N ARG A 216 6.86 2.16 -27.40
CA ARG A 216 8.00 1.33 -27.04
C ARG A 216 8.49 1.63 -25.62
N TYR A 217 8.47 2.90 -25.25
CA TYR A 217 8.98 3.41 -23.97
C TYR A 217 7.87 3.71 -22.97
N SER A 218 6.62 3.87 -23.43
CA SER A 218 5.48 4.15 -22.56
C SER A 218 4.88 2.89 -22.00
N ALA A 219 4.38 2.98 -20.75
CA ALA A 219 3.68 1.88 -20.09
C ALA A 219 2.63 2.41 -19.12
N ILE A 220 1.61 1.58 -18.88
CA ILE A 220 0.59 1.84 -17.88
C ILE A 220 0.28 0.54 -17.13
N ILE A 221 0.27 0.60 -15.81
CA ILE A 221 -0.22 -0.45 -14.93
C ILE A 221 -1.64 -0.09 -14.52
N ARG A 222 -2.57 -1.06 -14.58
CA ARG A 222 -4.00 -0.83 -14.30
C ARG A 222 -4.57 -1.96 -13.47
N ILE A 223 -5.37 -1.62 -12.46
CA ILE A 223 -6.16 -2.61 -11.70
C ILE A 223 -7.66 -2.35 -11.85
N ASN A 224 -8.46 -3.41 -11.79
CA ASN A 224 -9.93 -3.34 -11.89
C ASN A 224 -10.44 -2.56 -13.11
N ASN A 225 -9.71 -2.60 -14.22
CA ASN A 225 -10.06 -1.85 -15.43
C ASN A 225 -11.24 -2.44 -16.23
N MET A 226 -11.62 -3.70 -15.98
CA MET A 226 -12.77 -4.39 -16.64
C MET A 226 -12.80 -4.19 -18.16
N ASN A 227 -11.65 -4.30 -18.83
CA ASN A 227 -11.48 -3.99 -20.26
C ASN A 227 -11.74 -2.52 -20.65
N GLY A 228 -11.82 -1.62 -19.66
CA GLY A 228 -11.91 -0.18 -19.87
C GLY A 228 -10.52 0.47 -19.99
N LYS A 229 -10.51 1.77 -20.28
CA LYS A 229 -9.28 2.56 -20.47
C LYS A 229 -8.50 2.73 -19.17
N TYR A 230 -9.20 2.95 -18.07
CA TYR A 230 -8.63 3.32 -16.79
C TYR A 230 -8.88 2.23 -15.75
N GLY A 231 -7.93 2.04 -14.87
CA GLY A 231 -8.09 1.25 -13.67
C GLY A 231 -8.80 2.06 -12.56
N VAL A 232 -9.32 1.34 -11.59
CA VAL A 232 -10.01 1.93 -10.42
C VAL A 232 -9.47 1.29 -9.15
N SER A 233 -9.11 2.11 -8.18
CA SER A 233 -8.60 1.63 -6.90
C SER A 233 -9.57 0.67 -6.19
N SER A 234 -9.03 -0.38 -5.60
CA SER A 234 -9.81 -1.32 -4.78
C SER A 234 -10.42 -0.68 -3.53
N ILE A 235 -9.85 0.43 -3.06
CA ILE A 235 -10.35 1.21 -1.92
C ILE A 235 -11.77 1.74 -2.15
N LEU A 236 -12.16 1.99 -3.42
CA LEU A 236 -13.50 2.47 -3.76
C LEU A 236 -14.61 1.61 -3.13
N ARG A 237 -14.40 0.29 -3.05
CA ARG A 237 -15.40 -0.65 -2.51
C ARG A 237 -15.66 -0.47 -1.01
N ALA A 238 -14.69 0.06 -0.27
CA ALA A 238 -14.83 0.30 1.18
C ALA A 238 -15.44 1.67 1.50
N LEU A 239 -15.38 2.63 0.57
CA LEU A 239 -15.83 4.01 0.81
C LEU A 239 -17.29 4.12 1.27
N PRO A 240 -18.28 3.41 0.69
CA PRO A 240 -19.68 3.55 1.11
C PRO A 240 -19.86 3.25 2.60
N SER A 241 -19.33 2.10 3.05
CA SER A 241 -19.41 1.68 4.46
C SER A 241 -18.65 2.64 5.39
N THR A 242 -17.50 3.13 4.98
CA THR A 242 -16.69 4.10 5.73
C THR A 242 -17.39 5.45 5.86
N ILE A 243 -18.06 5.93 4.80
CA ILE A 243 -18.83 7.19 4.85
C ILE A 243 -19.99 7.08 5.82
N LEU A 244 -20.75 5.98 5.75
CA LEU A 244 -21.86 5.74 6.67
C LEU A 244 -21.36 5.66 8.12
N LEU A 245 -20.27 4.94 8.35
CA LEU A 245 -19.64 4.87 9.69
C LEU A 245 -19.29 6.26 10.24
N LYS A 246 -18.67 7.12 9.42
CA LYS A 246 -18.38 8.51 9.81
C LYS A 246 -19.63 9.35 10.06
N GLN A 247 -20.69 9.12 9.30
CA GLN A 247 -21.96 9.80 9.53
C GLN A 247 -22.57 9.41 10.87
N PHE A 248 -22.57 8.10 11.22
CA PHE A 248 -23.03 7.63 12.53
C PHE A 248 -22.19 8.23 13.66
N GLN A 249 -20.87 8.16 13.58
CA GLN A 249 -19.97 8.75 14.59
C GLN A 249 -20.21 10.25 14.78
N LYS A 250 -20.42 10.98 13.69
CA LYS A 250 -20.74 12.41 13.76
C LYS A 250 -22.09 12.66 14.41
N THR A 251 -23.12 11.89 14.06
CA THR A 251 -24.45 11.98 14.62
C THR A 251 -24.43 11.66 16.11
N ASP A 252 -23.76 10.56 16.49
CA ASP A 252 -23.63 10.17 17.90
C ASP A 252 -22.86 11.23 18.72
N GLY A 253 -21.84 11.85 18.13
CA GLY A 253 -21.13 12.96 18.75
C GLY A 253 -22.01 14.17 18.98
N VAL A 254 -22.92 14.50 18.06
CA VAL A 254 -23.91 15.58 18.23
C VAL A 254 -24.96 15.18 19.27
N THR A 255 -25.49 13.95 19.18
CA THR A 255 -26.47 13.39 20.11
C THR A 255 -25.93 13.36 21.55
N SER A 256 -24.70 12.92 21.74
CA SER A 256 -24.01 12.93 23.04
C SER A 256 -23.92 14.37 23.61
N LYS A 257 -23.59 15.36 22.77
CA LYS A 257 -23.58 16.77 23.21
C LYS A 257 -24.95 17.26 23.58
N VAL A 258 -26.00 16.88 22.85
CA VAL A 258 -27.38 17.25 23.17
C VAL A 258 -27.81 16.56 24.46
N ASN A 259 -27.55 15.26 24.62
CA ASN A 259 -27.89 14.51 25.82
C ASN A 259 -27.12 14.99 27.07
N SER A 260 -25.92 15.56 26.91
CA SER A 260 -25.16 16.14 28.01
C SER A 260 -25.68 17.50 28.48
N ARG A 261 -26.53 18.15 27.67
CA ARG A 261 -27.14 19.44 28.03
C ARG A 261 -28.32 19.19 28.95
N ARG A 262 -28.24 19.69 30.14
CA ARG A 262 -29.37 19.73 31.07
C ARG A 262 -30.19 20.98 30.81
N ILE A 263 -31.45 20.80 30.42
CA ILE A 263 -32.40 21.88 30.29
C ILE A 263 -33.14 21.99 31.62
N ILE A 264 -32.95 23.09 32.30
CA ILE A 264 -33.60 23.34 33.58
C ILE A 264 -34.81 24.26 33.30
N VAL A 265 -35.95 23.79 33.67
CA VAL A 265 -37.21 24.57 33.56
C VAL A 265 -37.67 24.92 34.93
N GLN A 266 -37.79 26.22 35.16
CA GLN A 266 -38.34 26.81 36.39
C GLN A 266 -39.71 27.37 36.09
N THR A 267 -40.74 26.81 36.71
CA THR A 267 -42.12 27.28 36.56
C THR A 267 -42.49 28.19 37.71
N MET A 268 -43.17 29.27 37.42
CA MET A 268 -43.65 30.22 38.44
C MET A 268 -45.01 29.77 38.98
N ASN A 269 -45.25 30.10 40.24
CA ASN A 269 -46.55 29.86 40.88
C ASN A 269 -47.58 30.85 40.33
N LYS A 270 -48.71 30.32 39.90
CA LYS A 270 -49.81 31.12 39.32
C LYS A 270 -50.33 32.23 40.23
N GLU A 271 -50.25 32.01 41.53
CA GLU A 271 -50.65 33.00 42.51
C GLU A 271 -49.83 34.30 42.49
N PHE A 272 -48.51 34.13 42.11
CA PHE A 272 -47.59 35.29 42.00
C PHE A 272 -47.46 35.80 40.58
N ALA A 273 -47.96 35.11 39.59
CA ALA A 273 -47.87 35.50 38.17
C ALA A 273 -48.97 36.57 37.83
N GLY A 274 -50.04 36.69 38.65
CA GLY A 274 -51.12 37.51 38.36
C GLY A 274 -51.93 37.15 37.11
N GLN A 275 -53.03 37.86 36.85
CA GLN A 275 -53.82 37.60 35.63
C GLN A 275 -53.32 38.40 34.43
N GLU A 276 -52.41 39.37 34.61
CA GLU A 276 -51.81 40.18 33.58
C GLU A 276 -50.28 40.18 33.71
N TYR A 277 -49.53 40.07 32.59
CA TYR A 277 -48.07 40.23 32.55
C TYR A 277 -47.77 41.74 32.91
N ASN A 278 -47.25 41.95 34.12
CA ASN A 278 -46.77 43.25 34.56
C ASN A 278 -45.22 43.23 34.74
N LYS A 279 -44.65 44.42 34.92
CA LYS A 279 -43.20 44.59 35.07
C LYS A 279 -42.62 43.81 36.25
N ASP A 280 -43.33 43.78 37.36
CA ASP A 280 -42.89 43.12 38.59
C ASP A 280 -42.74 41.58 38.40
N CYS A 281 -43.62 41.02 37.58
CA CYS A 281 -43.58 39.62 37.23
C CYS A 281 -42.29 39.27 36.41
N PHE A 282 -41.92 40.13 35.45
CA PHE A 282 -40.69 39.98 34.68
C PHE A 282 -39.45 40.20 35.54
N ASP A 283 -39.43 41.18 36.42
CA ASP A 283 -38.31 41.45 37.31
C ASP A 283 -38.10 40.29 38.29
N LEU A 284 -39.16 39.67 38.79
CA LEU A 284 -39.10 38.48 39.64
C LEU A 284 -38.62 37.27 38.89
N GLN A 285 -39.05 37.09 37.64
CA GLN A 285 -38.55 36.01 36.76
C GLN A 285 -37.04 36.17 36.46
N ALA A 286 -36.59 37.37 36.13
CA ALA A 286 -35.19 37.68 35.88
C ALA A 286 -34.33 37.46 37.13
N TYR A 287 -34.83 37.85 38.32
CA TYR A 287 -34.17 37.60 39.58
C TYR A 287 -33.99 36.09 39.85
N ASN A 288 -35.07 35.30 39.69
CA ASN A 288 -35.05 33.86 39.91
C ASN A 288 -34.13 33.17 38.90
N HIS A 289 -34.15 33.62 37.63
CA HIS A 289 -33.22 33.11 36.59
C HIS A 289 -31.74 33.38 36.96
N THR A 290 -31.46 34.61 37.44
CA THR A 290 -30.09 35.00 37.81
C THR A 290 -29.60 34.20 39.01
N ASN A 291 -30.43 33.94 40.01
CA ASN A 291 -30.08 33.13 41.15
C ASN A 291 -29.79 31.68 40.78
N LEU A 292 -30.64 31.11 39.93
CA LEU A 292 -30.43 29.73 39.43
C LEU A 292 -29.14 29.63 38.59
N ALA A 293 -28.90 30.60 37.70
CA ALA A 293 -27.71 30.67 36.89
C ALA A 293 -26.43 30.78 37.74
N ARG A 294 -26.44 31.58 38.82
CA ARG A 294 -25.33 31.70 39.77
C ARG A 294 -25.08 30.41 40.52
N ALA A 295 -26.13 29.70 40.94
CA ALA A 295 -26.03 28.43 41.63
C ALA A 295 -25.38 27.35 40.74
N PHE A 296 -25.70 27.32 39.43
CA PHE A 296 -25.09 26.40 38.48
C PHE A 296 -23.67 26.77 38.07
N ALA A 297 -23.22 27.99 38.29
CA ALA A 297 -21.85 28.43 38.06
C ALA A 297 -20.89 28.04 39.19
N SER A 298 -21.39 27.52 40.32
CA SER A 298 -20.60 27.11 41.48
C SER A 298 -20.58 25.59 41.63
N ASP A 299 -19.48 25.02 42.10
CA ASP A 299 -19.33 23.58 42.34
C ASP A 299 -20.24 23.06 43.47
N THR A 300 -20.71 23.95 44.36
CA THR A 300 -21.61 23.61 45.44
C THR A 300 -22.98 24.20 45.16
N VAL A 301 -23.97 23.38 44.86
CA VAL A 301 -25.32 23.80 44.52
C VAL A 301 -26.21 23.75 45.76
N LEU A 302 -26.34 24.90 46.44
CA LEU A 302 -27.42 25.13 47.39
C LEU A 302 -28.37 26.15 46.79
N VAL A 303 -29.51 25.71 46.26
CA VAL A 303 -30.53 26.59 45.68
C VAL A 303 -31.69 26.75 46.64
N THR A 304 -31.83 27.93 47.18
CA THR A 304 -33.04 28.30 47.91
C THR A 304 -33.96 29.04 46.94
N THR A 305 -35.10 28.44 46.62
CA THR A 305 -36.07 29.06 45.72
C THR A 305 -36.99 30.03 46.44
N ASN A 306 -37.32 31.09 45.82
CA ASN A 306 -38.30 32.06 46.25
C ASN A 306 -39.72 31.43 46.22
N PRO A 307 -40.67 31.77 47.11
CA PRO A 307 -42.06 31.30 47.05
C PRO A 307 -42.78 31.49 45.72
N SER A 308 -42.30 32.40 44.89
CA SER A 308 -42.82 32.59 43.52
C SER A 308 -42.48 31.43 42.56
N VAL A 309 -41.53 30.56 42.91
CA VAL A 309 -41.17 29.40 42.13
C VAL A 309 -42.02 28.21 42.58
N LYS A 310 -42.82 27.66 41.67
CA LYS A 310 -43.66 26.52 41.93
C LYS A 310 -42.82 25.21 41.91
N GLU A 311 -42.04 25.08 40.85
CA GLU A 311 -41.31 23.84 40.60
C GLU A 311 -40.09 24.10 39.75
N VAL A 312 -39.01 23.36 40.01
CA VAL A 312 -37.82 23.30 39.16
C VAL A 312 -37.65 21.86 38.75
N TYR A 313 -37.70 21.58 37.44
CA TYR A 313 -37.50 20.24 36.92
C TYR A 313 -36.49 20.22 35.80
N PHE A 314 -35.86 19.08 35.64
CA PHE A 314 -34.87 18.85 34.60
C PHE A 314 -35.54 18.17 33.42
N VAL A 315 -35.37 18.75 32.24
CA VAL A 315 -35.72 18.06 30.98
C VAL A 315 -34.47 17.45 30.42
N GLU A 316 -34.40 16.15 30.46
CA GLU A 316 -33.33 15.38 29.87
C GLU A 316 -33.75 15.02 28.44
N SER A 317 -32.87 15.33 27.48
CA SER A 317 -33.00 14.80 26.12
C SER A 317 -32.52 13.33 26.13
N LYS A 318 -33.42 12.40 25.86
CA LYS A 318 -33.13 10.98 25.78
C LYS A 318 -33.15 10.53 24.31
N VAL A 319 -32.25 11.08 23.51
CA VAL A 319 -32.06 10.60 22.13
C VAL A 319 -31.14 9.39 22.19
N GLU A 320 -31.60 8.27 21.63
CA GLU A 320 -30.80 7.04 21.59
C GLU A 320 -29.59 7.21 20.66
N LEU A 321 -28.44 6.71 21.08
CA LEU A 321 -27.24 6.60 20.24
C LEU A 321 -27.40 5.45 19.25
N THR A 322 -26.62 5.46 18.20
CA THR A 322 -26.57 4.38 17.25
C THR A 322 -26.18 3.06 17.96
N LYS A 323 -26.90 1.98 17.68
CA LYS A 323 -26.61 0.68 18.29
C LYS A 323 -25.19 0.23 17.93
N PRO A 324 -24.38 -0.23 18.93
CA PRO A 324 -23.00 -0.65 18.69
C PRO A 324 -22.86 -1.72 17.61
N GLU A 325 -23.85 -2.63 17.49
CA GLU A 325 -23.86 -3.69 16.48
C GLU A 325 -23.88 -3.16 15.04
N ILE A 326 -24.61 -2.04 14.81
CA ILE A 326 -24.67 -1.40 13.50
C ILE A 326 -23.31 -0.79 13.15
N VAL A 327 -22.69 -0.10 14.10
CA VAL A 327 -21.35 0.50 13.94
C VAL A 327 -20.32 -0.60 13.64
N THR A 328 -20.34 -1.69 14.41
CA THR A 328 -19.45 -2.83 14.21
C THR A 328 -19.67 -3.50 12.85
N SER A 329 -20.92 -3.65 12.40
CA SER A 329 -21.25 -4.23 11.09
C SER A 329 -20.66 -3.40 9.94
N TYR A 330 -20.84 -2.08 9.93
CA TYR A 330 -20.26 -1.22 8.89
C TYR A 330 -18.73 -1.19 8.93
N ARG A 331 -18.14 -1.20 10.15
CA ARG A 331 -16.69 -1.30 10.32
C ARG A 331 -16.16 -2.61 9.74
N SER A 332 -16.78 -3.74 10.07
CA SER A 332 -16.40 -5.05 9.56
C SER A 332 -16.55 -5.12 8.03
N THR A 333 -17.63 -4.56 7.47
CA THR A 333 -17.84 -4.50 6.01
C THR A 333 -16.74 -3.69 5.32
N ALA A 334 -16.35 -2.55 5.87
CA ALA A 334 -15.27 -1.73 5.32
C ALA A 334 -13.91 -2.47 5.36
N LEU A 335 -13.58 -3.09 6.50
CA LEU A 335 -12.34 -3.86 6.68
C LEU A 335 -12.29 -5.07 5.73
N ASN A 336 -13.40 -5.80 5.57
CA ASN A 336 -13.49 -6.92 4.65
C ASN A 336 -13.33 -6.49 3.18
N ALA A 337 -13.91 -5.34 2.80
CA ALA A 337 -13.78 -4.79 1.45
C ALA A 337 -12.33 -4.41 1.11
N LEU A 338 -11.52 -4.06 2.12
CA LEU A 338 -10.09 -3.76 1.99
C LEU A 338 -9.19 -5.01 2.10
N GLY A 339 -9.75 -6.18 2.44
CA GLY A 339 -8.97 -7.40 2.66
C GLY A 339 -8.25 -7.44 4.01
N ILE A 340 -8.58 -6.55 4.95
CA ILE A 340 -8.02 -6.46 6.31
C ILE A 340 -9.07 -6.78 7.38
N GLY A 341 -10.05 -7.61 7.03
CA GLY A 341 -11.17 -7.99 7.91
C GLY A 341 -10.76 -8.61 9.25
N PHE A 342 -9.54 -9.18 9.32
CA PHE A 342 -8.99 -9.72 10.57
C PHE A 342 -8.78 -8.66 11.67
N LEU A 343 -8.74 -7.37 11.33
CA LEU A 343 -8.66 -6.27 12.30
C LEU A 343 -10.03 -5.92 12.91
N SER A 344 -11.12 -6.54 12.46
CA SER A 344 -12.47 -6.23 12.95
C SER A 344 -12.79 -6.82 14.31
N ASP A 345 -12.15 -7.90 14.71
CA ASP A 345 -12.50 -8.65 15.94
C ASP A 345 -11.70 -8.20 17.15
N ALA A 346 -12.28 -7.27 17.89
CA ALA A 346 -11.83 -6.95 19.26
C ALA A 346 -12.01 -8.13 20.26
N SER A 347 -12.75 -9.18 19.88
CA SER A 347 -13.10 -10.31 20.75
C SER A 347 -12.15 -11.52 20.68
N GLY A 348 -11.10 -11.45 19.84
CA GLY A 348 -10.07 -12.51 19.79
C GLY A 348 -10.54 -13.88 19.28
N SER A 349 -11.73 -13.97 18.68
CA SER A 349 -12.33 -15.25 18.26
C SER A 349 -12.02 -15.64 16.80
N GLN A 350 -11.36 -14.78 16.01
CA GLN A 350 -10.93 -15.20 14.69
C GLN A 350 -9.79 -16.21 14.77
N SER A 351 -9.93 -17.30 14.07
CA SER A 351 -8.83 -18.26 13.94
C SER A 351 -7.68 -17.60 13.15
N VAL A 352 -6.45 -17.87 13.56
CA VAL A 352 -5.22 -17.41 12.87
C VAL A 352 -5.29 -17.73 11.36
N SER A 353 -5.96 -18.83 10.98
CA SER A 353 -6.17 -19.21 9.59
C SER A 353 -7.04 -18.23 8.80
N SER A 354 -8.09 -17.64 9.40
CA SER A 354 -8.93 -16.65 8.71
C SER A 354 -8.20 -15.33 8.47
N ALA A 355 -7.40 -14.90 9.43
CA ALA A 355 -6.54 -13.72 9.29
C ALA A 355 -5.50 -13.93 8.19
N SER A 356 -4.85 -15.08 8.16
CA SER A 356 -3.88 -15.46 7.13
C SER A 356 -4.48 -15.44 5.72
N ILE A 357 -5.70 -15.97 5.53
CA ILE A 357 -6.39 -15.98 4.23
C ILE A 357 -6.67 -14.55 3.73
N ASN A 358 -7.11 -13.64 4.62
CA ASN A 358 -7.42 -12.27 4.24
C ASN A 358 -6.15 -11.50 3.83
N VAL A 359 -5.06 -11.65 4.59
CA VAL A 359 -3.76 -11.05 4.24
C VAL A 359 -3.26 -11.60 2.89
N SER A 360 -3.36 -12.90 2.70
CA SER A 360 -2.97 -13.56 1.44
C SER A 360 -3.75 -13.00 0.23
N GLN A 361 -5.04 -12.73 0.37
CA GLN A 361 -5.83 -12.12 -0.71
C GLN A 361 -5.41 -10.68 -1.03
N LEU A 362 -5.08 -9.88 -0.01
CA LEU A 362 -4.56 -8.53 -0.20
C LEU A 362 -3.21 -8.59 -0.93
N MET A 363 -2.29 -9.46 -0.48
CA MET A 363 -0.98 -9.64 -1.10
C MET A 363 -1.08 -10.13 -2.55
N LYS A 364 -2.01 -11.02 -2.88
CA LYS A 364 -2.27 -11.42 -4.28
C LYS A 364 -2.69 -10.25 -5.17
N THR A 365 -3.41 -9.27 -4.63
CA THR A 365 -3.73 -8.05 -5.38
C THR A 365 -2.48 -7.22 -5.65
N ILE A 366 -1.58 -7.13 -4.68
CA ILE A 366 -0.29 -6.44 -4.81
C ILE A 366 0.60 -7.17 -5.83
N ASN A 367 0.74 -8.48 -5.70
CA ASN A 367 1.56 -9.30 -6.60
C ASN A 367 1.08 -9.19 -8.06
N LYS A 368 -0.23 -9.10 -8.29
CA LYS A 368 -0.78 -8.84 -9.63
C LYS A 368 -0.37 -7.49 -10.23
N ILE A 369 -0.10 -6.49 -9.38
CA ILE A 369 0.46 -5.21 -9.84
C ILE A 369 1.93 -5.39 -10.19
N SER A 370 2.68 -6.09 -9.34
CA SER A 370 4.10 -6.43 -9.56
C SER A 370 4.30 -7.21 -10.86
N GLU A 371 3.47 -8.22 -11.14
CA GLU A 371 3.50 -8.97 -12.42
C GLU A 371 3.33 -8.07 -13.65
N GLN A 372 2.49 -7.03 -13.58
CA GLN A 372 2.36 -6.07 -14.68
C GLN A 372 3.65 -5.24 -14.84
N LEU A 373 4.27 -4.84 -13.73
CA LEU A 373 5.55 -4.12 -13.76
C LEU A 373 6.67 -4.98 -14.32
N GLU A 374 6.74 -6.26 -13.97
CA GLU A 374 7.69 -7.22 -14.56
C GLU A 374 7.59 -7.26 -16.09
N ASN A 375 6.37 -7.33 -16.61
CA ASN A 375 6.13 -7.32 -18.06
C ASN A 375 6.59 -6.00 -18.70
N VAL A 376 6.43 -4.87 -18.01
CA VAL A 376 6.90 -3.56 -18.49
C VAL A 376 8.42 -3.52 -18.49
N LEU A 377 9.06 -3.92 -17.39
CA LEU A 377 10.52 -3.94 -17.28
C LEU A 377 11.14 -4.90 -18.31
N TYR A 378 10.56 -6.06 -18.50
CA TYR A 378 11.00 -7.00 -19.54
C TYR A 378 10.92 -6.42 -20.96
N LYS A 379 9.85 -5.66 -21.26
CA LYS A 379 9.72 -4.91 -22.50
C LYS A 379 10.81 -3.85 -22.63
N TRP A 380 11.09 -3.11 -21.56
CA TRP A 380 12.14 -2.09 -21.56
C TRP A 380 13.52 -2.68 -21.67
N TYR A 381 13.85 -3.82 -21.00
CA TYR A 381 15.13 -4.50 -21.19
C TYR A 381 15.38 -4.87 -22.65
N LYS A 382 14.36 -5.39 -23.33
CA LYS A 382 14.48 -5.67 -24.77
C LYS A 382 14.74 -4.40 -25.59
N GLN A 383 14.03 -3.33 -25.28
CA GLN A 383 14.15 -2.07 -26.03
C GLN A 383 15.53 -1.44 -25.83
N ILE A 384 16.02 -1.34 -24.59
CA ILE A 384 17.35 -0.77 -24.32
C ILE A 384 18.48 -1.58 -24.91
N LEU A 385 18.35 -2.91 -24.98
CA LEU A 385 19.33 -3.74 -25.65
C LEU A 385 19.37 -3.47 -27.17
N ILE A 386 18.19 -3.31 -27.81
CA ILE A 386 18.10 -2.91 -29.22
C ILE A 386 18.77 -1.56 -29.43
N ASP A 387 18.46 -0.58 -28.61
CA ASP A 387 18.95 0.81 -28.73
C ASP A 387 20.48 0.88 -28.60
N ASN A 388 21.08 -0.06 -27.84
CA ASN A 388 22.54 -0.14 -27.64
C ASN A 388 23.22 -1.23 -28.51
N GLY A 389 22.49 -1.84 -29.44
CA GLY A 389 23.05 -2.79 -30.41
C GLY A 389 23.37 -4.19 -29.84
N TYR A 390 22.79 -4.56 -28.73
CA TYR A 390 22.86 -5.90 -28.16
C TYR A 390 21.77 -6.82 -28.71
N ASP A 391 21.97 -8.12 -28.61
CA ASP A 391 20.95 -9.10 -28.99
C ASP A 391 19.79 -9.09 -27.98
N VAL A 392 18.56 -9.05 -28.47
CA VAL A 392 17.33 -9.09 -27.66
C VAL A 392 17.21 -10.38 -26.82
N SER A 393 17.82 -11.47 -27.26
CA SER A 393 17.81 -12.74 -26.55
C SER A 393 18.54 -12.69 -25.20
N PHE A 394 19.36 -11.67 -24.95
CA PHE A 394 20.06 -11.45 -23.69
C PHE A 394 19.20 -10.76 -22.63
N ALA A 395 18.00 -10.32 -22.99
CA ALA A 395 17.09 -9.66 -22.04
C ALA A 395 16.70 -10.64 -20.91
N PRO A 396 16.98 -10.30 -19.64
CA PRO A 396 16.55 -11.12 -18.51
C PRO A 396 15.04 -11.00 -18.29
N LYS A 397 14.48 -12.02 -17.67
CA LYS A 397 13.19 -11.89 -17.00
C LYS A 397 13.45 -11.42 -15.58
N ILE A 398 12.71 -10.38 -15.18
CA ILE A 398 12.68 -9.94 -13.81
C ILE A 398 11.54 -10.66 -13.10
N ASP A 399 11.78 -11.08 -11.87
CA ASP A 399 10.83 -11.71 -10.98
C ASP A 399 10.86 -10.95 -9.66
N ILE A 400 9.82 -10.20 -9.39
CA ILE A 400 9.66 -9.43 -8.15
C ILE A 400 9.18 -10.38 -7.07
N ILE A 401 9.91 -10.46 -5.97
CA ILE A 401 9.62 -11.41 -4.91
C ILE A 401 8.28 -11.08 -4.27
N ASP A 402 7.40 -12.07 -4.20
CA ASP A 402 6.07 -11.92 -3.61
C ASP A 402 6.12 -11.29 -2.22
N SER A 403 5.24 -10.32 -1.98
CA SER A 403 5.10 -9.65 -0.69
C SER A 403 4.52 -10.55 0.40
N GLU A 404 4.02 -11.73 0.04
CA GLU A 404 3.55 -12.74 0.99
C GLU A 404 4.76 -13.38 1.69
N GLN A 405 5.01 -12.97 2.93
CA GLN A 405 5.96 -13.66 3.78
C GLN A 405 5.37 -15.03 4.18
N MET A 406 5.71 -16.06 3.42
CA MET A 406 5.57 -17.41 3.96
C MET A 406 6.36 -17.48 5.26
N GLU A 407 5.74 -17.98 6.33
CA GLU A 407 6.44 -18.22 7.59
C GLU A 407 7.74 -18.95 7.33
N GLN A 408 8.83 -18.49 7.92
CA GLN A 408 10.17 -19.06 7.69
C GLN A 408 10.21 -20.58 7.90
N GLU A 409 9.40 -21.06 8.85
CA GLU A 409 9.23 -22.49 9.12
C GLU A 409 8.61 -23.24 7.93
N LEU A 410 7.63 -22.64 7.26
CA LEU A 410 6.97 -23.23 6.10
C LEU A 410 7.92 -23.24 4.89
N LYS A 411 8.70 -22.19 4.69
CA LYS A 411 9.74 -22.13 3.64
C LYS A 411 10.80 -23.21 3.87
N ASN A 412 11.28 -23.34 5.10
CA ASN A 412 12.27 -24.36 5.46
C ASN A 412 11.71 -25.79 5.29
N SER A 413 10.46 -26.00 5.70
CA SER A 413 9.78 -27.29 5.52
C SER A 413 9.58 -27.63 4.04
N LEU A 414 9.17 -26.65 3.23
CA LEU A 414 9.01 -26.84 1.79
C LEU A 414 10.34 -27.07 1.08
N ALA A 415 11.40 -26.34 1.41
CA ALA A 415 12.74 -26.55 0.85
C ALA A 415 13.26 -27.95 1.19
N THR A 416 13.05 -28.40 2.43
CA THR A 416 13.42 -29.75 2.88
C THR A 416 12.63 -30.80 2.11
N LEU A 417 11.33 -30.63 1.93
CA LEU A 417 10.47 -31.53 1.16
C LEU A 417 10.91 -31.62 -0.30
N LEU A 418 11.14 -30.48 -0.95
CA LEU A 418 11.58 -30.42 -2.35
C LEU A 418 12.92 -31.12 -2.54
N PHE A 419 13.88 -30.89 -1.65
CA PHE A 419 15.20 -31.44 -1.74
C PHE A 419 15.25 -32.92 -1.35
N SER A 420 14.73 -33.29 -0.17
CA SER A 420 14.88 -34.63 0.38
C SER A 420 13.87 -35.63 -0.15
N THR A 421 12.61 -35.20 -0.42
CA THR A 421 11.54 -36.13 -0.83
C THR A 421 11.29 -36.13 -2.33
N MET A 422 11.32 -34.94 -2.98
CA MET A 422 11.03 -34.80 -4.39
C MET A 422 12.29 -34.83 -5.27
N ASN A 423 13.51 -34.89 -4.67
CA ASN A 423 14.79 -34.84 -5.35
C ASN A 423 14.92 -33.69 -6.37
N CYS A 424 14.40 -32.53 -6.04
CA CYS A 424 14.56 -31.36 -6.86
C CYS A 424 16.00 -30.83 -6.81
N SER A 425 16.38 -29.97 -7.76
CA SER A 425 17.71 -29.37 -7.80
C SER A 425 17.98 -28.48 -6.59
N TYR A 426 19.27 -28.30 -6.26
CA TYR A 426 19.71 -27.33 -5.25
C TYR A 426 19.17 -25.92 -5.56
N GLU A 427 19.16 -25.53 -6.83
CA GLU A 427 18.63 -24.23 -7.29
C GLU A 427 17.16 -24.05 -6.89
N THR A 428 16.33 -25.09 -7.10
CA THR A 428 14.91 -25.05 -6.74
C THR A 428 14.73 -24.95 -5.23
N ALA A 429 15.45 -25.76 -4.46
CA ALA A 429 15.34 -25.80 -3.01
C ALA A 429 15.85 -24.51 -2.35
N LEU A 430 16.99 -23.98 -2.79
CA LEU A 430 17.54 -22.71 -2.32
C LEU A 430 16.67 -21.52 -2.75
N GLY A 431 16.08 -21.59 -3.95
CA GLY A 431 15.15 -20.55 -4.44
C GLY A 431 13.95 -20.35 -3.54
N VAL A 432 13.38 -21.41 -2.95
CA VAL A 432 12.26 -21.32 -1.99
C VAL A 432 12.64 -20.55 -0.73
N VAL A 433 13.88 -20.71 -0.27
CA VAL A 433 14.40 -19.99 0.92
C VAL A 433 14.84 -18.56 0.57
N GLY A 434 14.87 -18.20 -0.72
CA GLY A 434 15.29 -16.88 -1.17
C GLY A 434 16.79 -16.77 -1.48
N VAL A 435 17.53 -17.89 -1.55
CA VAL A 435 18.96 -17.90 -1.82
C VAL A 435 19.22 -18.17 -3.30
N SER A 436 20.01 -17.29 -3.95
CA SER A 436 20.49 -17.51 -5.32
C SER A 436 21.59 -18.58 -5.34
N ILE A 437 21.48 -19.56 -6.23
CA ILE A 437 22.51 -20.58 -6.35
C ILE A 437 23.85 -20.01 -6.89
N GLU A 438 23.77 -19.00 -7.76
CA GLU A 438 24.96 -18.36 -8.32
C GLU A 438 25.79 -17.68 -7.22
N ASP A 439 25.11 -16.93 -6.35
CA ASP A 439 25.75 -16.25 -5.22
C ASP A 439 26.31 -17.25 -4.21
N GLU A 440 25.56 -18.33 -3.95
CA GLU A 440 25.99 -19.36 -3.03
C GLU A 440 27.20 -20.13 -3.56
N VAL A 441 27.24 -20.43 -4.86
CA VAL A 441 28.40 -21.02 -5.51
C VAL A 441 29.64 -20.13 -5.45
N GLN A 442 29.47 -18.80 -5.64
CA GLN A 442 30.57 -17.85 -5.50
C GLN A 442 31.06 -17.76 -4.05
N LYS A 443 30.16 -17.69 -3.08
CA LYS A 443 30.48 -17.69 -1.65
C LYS A 443 31.21 -18.97 -1.28
N ARG A 444 30.74 -20.12 -1.71
CA ARG A 444 31.36 -21.42 -1.42
C ARG A 444 32.72 -21.58 -2.05
N LYS A 445 32.92 -21.09 -3.28
CA LYS A 445 34.26 -21.06 -3.92
C LYS A 445 35.22 -20.15 -3.12
N ARG A 446 34.77 -19.03 -2.63
CA ARG A 446 35.54 -18.11 -1.79
C ARG A 446 35.89 -18.77 -0.45
N GLU A 447 34.93 -19.40 0.21
CA GLU A 447 35.15 -20.15 1.45
C GLU A 447 36.20 -21.25 1.30
N ASN A 448 36.07 -22.05 0.25
CA ASN A 448 37.02 -23.09 -0.06
C ASN A 448 38.43 -22.53 -0.33
N SER A 449 38.52 -21.39 -1.03
CA SER A 449 39.80 -20.73 -1.31
C SER A 449 40.47 -20.15 -0.05
N LEU A 450 39.68 -19.80 0.96
CA LEU A 450 40.12 -19.25 2.25
C LEU A 450 40.31 -20.33 3.31
N GLY A 451 39.99 -21.61 3.00
CA GLY A 451 40.14 -22.73 3.93
C GLY A 451 39.23 -22.67 5.14
N TYR A 452 38.02 -22.06 4.99
CA TYR A 452 37.09 -21.90 6.10
C TYR A 452 36.65 -23.23 6.71
N ASP A 453 36.56 -24.30 5.98
CA ASP A 453 36.27 -25.65 6.50
C ASP A 453 37.32 -26.17 7.51
N GLU A 454 38.56 -25.65 7.46
CA GLU A 454 39.61 -25.93 8.45
C GLU A 454 39.48 -25.02 9.70
N ILE A 455 38.99 -23.79 9.52
CA ILE A 455 38.86 -22.81 10.59
C ILE A 455 37.57 -23.07 11.40
N PHE A 456 36.44 -23.30 10.72
CA PHE A 456 35.14 -23.57 11.32
C PHE A 456 34.85 -25.08 11.37
N LYS A 457 35.66 -25.81 12.11
CA LYS A 457 35.39 -27.26 12.37
C LYS A 457 34.07 -27.35 13.13
N PRO A 458 33.12 -28.23 12.72
CA PRO A 458 31.91 -28.48 13.47
C PRO A 458 32.28 -28.85 14.90
N HIS A 459 31.66 -28.23 15.88
CA HIS A 459 31.80 -28.70 17.27
C HIS A 459 31.37 -30.14 17.31
N GLY A 460 32.24 -31.02 17.79
CA GLY A 460 31.95 -32.45 17.93
C GLY A 460 30.67 -32.64 18.69
N SER A 461 29.66 -33.25 18.08
CA SER A 461 28.44 -33.58 18.82
C SER A 461 28.85 -34.55 19.94
N GLN A 462 28.18 -34.45 21.11
CA GLN A 462 28.41 -35.40 22.23
C GLN A 462 28.22 -36.88 21.84
N TYR A 463 27.76 -37.14 20.64
CA TYR A 463 27.55 -38.50 20.05
C TYR A 463 28.65 -38.95 19.07
N THR A 464 29.59 -38.10 18.70
CA THR A 464 30.80 -38.50 17.98
C THR A 464 31.86 -38.83 19.02
N SER A 465 31.83 -40.02 19.56
CA SER A 465 32.97 -40.58 20.27
C SER A 465 34.17 -40.59 19.35
N SER A 466 35.25 -39.95 19.77
CA SER A 466 36.55 -39.99 19.12
C SER A 466 37.01 -41.48 19.00
N GLY A 467 36.71 -42.04 17.85
CA GLY A 467 37.35 -43.34 17.47
C GLY A 467 38.80 -43.08 17.21
N LYS A 468 39.66 -43.47 18.15
CA LYS A 468 41.05 -43.81 17.83
C LYS A 468 41.04 -44.80 16.67
N GLU A 469 41.87 -44.52 15.68
CA GLU A 469 42.20 -45.46 14.63
C GLU A 469 42.56 -46.82 15.26
N SER A 470 41.69 -47.78 15.11
CA SER A 470 42.02 -49.16 15.15
C SER A 470 41.41 -49.83 13.93
N ASN A 471 42.28 -50.24 13.03
CA ASN A 471 41.99 -51.20 11.97
C ASN A 471 41.36 -52.44 12.59
N ASP A 472 40.02 -52.52 12.56
CA ASP A 472 39.34 -53.79 12.50
C ASP A 472 37.91 -53.63 12.01
N ASN A 473 37.69 -54.26 10.88
CA ASN A 473 36.47 -54.32 10.11
C ASN A 473 35.49 -55.28 10.81
N THR A 474 34.70 -54.79 11.79
CA THR A 474 33.51 -55.51 12.25
C THR A 474 32.49 -54.48 12.80
N GLY A 475 31.73 -53.89 11.89
CA GLY A 475 30.45 -53.23 12.23
C GLY A 475 29.44 -54.30 12.61
N GLY A 476 29.34 -54.59 13.92
CA GLY A 476 28.35 -55.49 14.44
C GLY A 476 27.37 -54.72 15.34
N ARG A 477 26.09 -54.86 15.04
CA ARG A 477 24.95 -54.54 15.93
C ARG A 477 25.21 -55.18 17.29
N PRO A 478 25.02 -54.53 18.42
CA PRO A 478 25.15 -55.17 19.75
C PRO A 478 24.30 -56.43 19.82
N SER A 479 24.90 -57.52 20.30
CA SER A 479 24.21 -58.80 20.46
C SER A 479 23.14 -58.73 21.56
N ASP A 480 22.06 -59.45 21.36
CA ASP A 480 20.87 -59.50 22.24
C ASP A 480 21.10 -59.99 23.71
N SER A 481 22.37 -60.14 24.13
CA SER A 481 22.68 -60.65 25.46
C SER A 481 22.50 -59.68 26.64
N ASP A 482 22.29 -58.35 26.35
CA ASP A 482 22.15 -57.36 27.43
C ASP A 482 20.70 -56.95 27.73
N ASN A 483 19.71 -57.62 27.12
CA ASN A 483 18.28 -57.27 27.31
C ASN A 483 17.55 -58.09 28.40
N GLU A 484 18.23 -58.97 29.14
CA GLU A 484 17.55 -59.74 30.21
C GLU A 484 17.28 -58.97 31.50
N SER A 485 17.80 -57.77 31.69
CA SER A 485 17.57 -56.98 32.92
C SER A 485 16.36 -56.01 32.88
N LYS A 486 15.60 -55.93 31.77
CA LYS A 486 14.45 -55.02 31.64
C LYS A 486 13.06 -55.68 31.64
N GLN A 487 12.98 -57.01 31.78
CA GLN A 487 11.68 -57.71 31.81
C GLN A 487 11.05 -57.79 33.24
N GLY A 488 11.67 -57.20 34.25
CA GLY A 488 11.16 -57.23 35.65
C GLY A 488 10.13 -56.18 36.01
N TYR A 489 10.03 -55.09 35.25
CA TYR A 489 9.20 -53.92 35.70
C TYR A 489 7.80 -53.85 35.09
N ASP A 490 7.47 -54.62 34.08
CA ASP A 490 6.14 -54.51 33.42
C ASP A 490 5.10 -55.53 33.95
N LYS A 491 5.47 -56.42 34.85
CA LYS A 491 4.52 -57.43 35.40
C LYS A 491 3.76 -56.98 36.64
N GLU A 492 4.13 -55.88 37.29
CA GLU A 492 3.43 -55.37 38.49
C GLU A 492 2.34 -54.30 38.21
N ARG A 493 2.27 -53.78 36.99
CA ARG A 493 1.25 -52.76 36.61
C ARG A 493 -0.06 -53.32 36.04
N GLN A 494 -0.20 -54.65 35.90
CA GLN A 494 -1.44 -55.26 35.38
C GLN A 494 -2.27 -55.95 36.48
N LYS A 495 -1.98 -55.71 37.77
CA LYS A 495 -2.80 -56.29 38.88
C LYS A 495 -3.54 -55.29 39.75
N THR A 496 -3.63 -54.03 39.34
CA THR A 496 -4.50 -53.04 40.01
C THR A 496 -5.18 -52.17 38.97
N LEU A 497 -6.25 -52.72 38.39
CA LEU A 497 -7.44 -52.03 37.92
C LEU A 497 -8.55 -53.08 37.84
#